data_1dec91a2c7df16a5ed092e39695507b6
#
_entry.id   1dec91a2c7df16a5ed092e39695507b6
#
_cell.length_a   1.000
_cell.length_b   1.000
_cell.length_c   1.000
_cell.angle_alpha   90.00
_cell.angle_beta   90.00
_cell.angle_gamma   90.00
#
_symmetry.space_group_name_H-M   'P 1'
#
loop_
_entity.id
_entity.type
_entity.pdbx_description
1 polymer ?
#
loop_
_entity_poly.entity_id
_entity_poly.type
_entity_poly.pdbx_seq_one_letter_code
_entity_poly.pdbx_strand_id
1 'polypeptide(L)'
;RLKPVLFEFPTYSYIATGEIIGKCLNLDKQPGMCAKKPMTADGIVRLSKIEVYPQYLDEYMKYATEVGEVSLRTEPGVLTMYAVSEKENPCKVTILETYASCEAYEKHIASEHFQKYKQGTLHMVKSLVLSDQTPLTPANRINNFIQ
;
A
#
# COMPACT_ATOMS: atom_id res chain seq x y z
N ARG A 1 11.15 -28.04 -29.16
CA ARG A 1 11.57 -28.27 -27.77
C ARG A 1 12.01 -26.92 -27.16
N LEU A 2 11.14 -26.31 -26.40
CA LEU A 2 11.47 -25.14 -25.60
C LEU A 2 12.45 -25.58 -24.50
N LYS A 3 13.66 -25.00 -24.49
CA LYS A 3 14.58 -25.18 -23.37
C LYS A 3 13.99 -24.53 -22.14
N PRO A 4 13.99 -25.17 -20.95
CA PRO A 4 13.61 -24.50 -19.73
C PRO A 4 14.56 -23.33 -19.49
N VAL A 5 13.99 -22.14 -19.34
CA VAL A 5 14.73 -20.98 -18.85
C VAL A 5 14.94 -21.21 -17.35
N LEU A 6 16.12 -21.67 -17.02
CA LEU A 6 16.57 -21.67 -15.63
C LEU A 6 16.74 -20.20 -15.20
N PHE A 7 15.83 -19.71 -14.38
CA PHE A 7 16.07 -18.52 -13.62
C PHE A 7 17.09 -18.88 -12.53
N GLU A 8 18.37 -18.59 -12.79
CA GLU A 8 19.34 -18.55 -11.73
C GLU A 8 19.03 -17.36 -10.84
N PHE A 9 18.38 -17.61 -9.71
CA PHE A 9 18.37 -16.62 -8.63
C PHE A 9 19.80 -16.50 -8.14
N PRO A 10 20.34 -15.29 -8.01
CA PRO A 10 21.63 -15.12 -7.38
C PRO A 10 21.52 -15.70 -5.97
N THR A 11 22.28 -16.76 -5.73
CA THR A 11 22.49 -17.30 -4.38
C THR A 11 23.23 -16.23 -3.60
N TYR A 12 22.49 -15.37 -2.90
CA TYR A 12 23.07 -14.58 -1.85
C TYR A 12 23.47 -15.54 -0.73
N SER A 13 24.74 -15.90 -0.71
CA SER A 13 25.31 -16.53 0.48
C SER A 13 25.32 -15.49 1.60
N TYR A 14 24.29 -15.54 2.41
CA TYR A 14 24.25 -14.77 3.64
C TYR A 14 25.27 -15.34 4.60
N ILE A 15 26.47 -14.77 4.64
CA ILE A 15 27.30 -14.88 5.83
C ILE A 15 26.69 -13.94 6.84
N ALA A 16 25.66 -14.41 7.55
CA ALA A 16 25.03 -13.67 8.61
C ALA A 16 25.98 -13.63 9.80
N THR A 17 26.77 -12.58 9.92
CA THR A 17 27.31 -12.21 11.22
C THR A 17 26.14 -11.76 12.10
N GLY A 18 26.17 -12.10 13.39
CA GLY A 18 25.07 -11.80 14.33
C GLY A 18 24.61 -10.34 14.35
N GLU A 19 25.49 -9.40 13.96
CA GLU A 19 25.15 -7.97 13.82
C GLU A 19 24.24 -7.66 12.64
N ILE A 20 24.36 -8.39 11.53
CA ILE A 20 23.49 -8.20 10.35
C ILE A 20 22.10 -8.73 10.66
N ILE A 21 22.00 -9.87 11.33
CA ILE A 21 20.71 -10.43 11.78
C ILE A 21 20.01 -9.46 12.74
N GLY A 22 20.73 -8.87 13.69
CA GLY A 22 20.17 -7.87 14.61
C GLY A 22 19.67 -6.62 13.90
N LYS A 23 20.35 -6.15 12.86
CA LYS A 23 19.90 -5.01 12.05
C LYS A 23 18.72 -5.35 11.15
N CYS A 24 18.65 -6.55 10.59
CA CYS A 24 17.48 -6.99 9.80
C CYS A 24 16.26 -7.22 10.67
N LEU A 25 16.41 -7.70 11.90
CA LEU A 25 15.30 -7.89 12.84
C LEU A 25 14.79 -6.58 13.44
N ASN A 26 15.58 -5.51 13.43
CA ASN A 26 15.15 -4.19 13.86
C ASN A 26 14.46 -3.36 12.75
N LEU A 27 14.24 -3.91 11.57
CA LEU A 27 13.39 -3.32 10.53
C LEU A 27 11.90 -3.25 10.95
N ASP A 28 11.53 -3.94 12.04
CA ASP A 28 10.17 -3.97 12.56
C ASP A 28 9.73 -2.67 13.28
N LYS A 29 10.62 -1.73 13.46
CA LYS A 29 10.29 -0.41 14.03
C LYS A 29 10.76 0.71 13.12
N GLN A 30 10.01 0.97 12.07
CA GLN A 30 10.16 2.25 11.39
C GLN A 30 9.77 3.36 12.38
N PRO A 31 10.68 4.31 12.67
CA PRO A 31 10.37 5.39 13.60
C PRO A 31 9.12 6.15 13.12
N GLY A 32 8.12 6.28 13.97
CA GLY A 32 6.93 7.06 13.70
C GLY A 32 5.69 6.33 13.19
N MET A 33 5.73 4.99 13.08
CA MET A 33 4.52 4.23 12.75
C MET A 33 3.68 3.92 13.98
N CYS A 34 2.36 4.12 13.88
CA CYS A 34 1.43 3.72 14.93
C CYS A 34 1.23 2.21 14.97
N ALA A 35 0.87 1.67 16.14
CA ALA A 35 0.47 0.28 16.28
C ALA A 35 -0.81 0.00 15.47
N LYS A 36 -0.86 -1.13 14.75
CA LYS A 36 -2.00 -1.49 13.91
C LYS A 36 -3.03 -2.31 14.68
N LYS A 37 -4.32 -2.03 14.40
CA LYS A 37 -5.43 -2.82 14.88
C LYS A 37 -5.53 -4.12 14.09
N PRO A 38 -5.97 -5.23 14.71
CA PRO A 38 -6.30 -6.44 13.97
C PRO A 38 -7.52 -6.21 13.08
N MET A 39 -7.57 -6.90 11.94
CA MET A 39 -8.74 -6.87 11.08
C MET A 39 -9.89 -7.64 11.72
N THR A 40 -11.05 -7.03 11.79
CA THR A 40 -12.30 -7.62 12.23
C THR A 40 -13.09 -8.26 11.08
N ALA A 41 -14.25 -8.88 11.36
CA ALA A 41 -15.05 -9.55 10.35
C ALA A 41 -15.60 -8.59 9.25
N ASP A 42 -15.77 -7.31 9.59
CA ASP A 42 -16.20 -6.25 8.68
C ASP A 42 -15.01 -5.46 8.07
N GLY A 43 -13.80 -6.01 8.17
CA GLY A 43 -12.61 -5.46 7.53
C GLY A 43 -12.75 -5.36 6.02
N ILE A 44 -12.14 -4.35 5.43
CA ILE A 44 -12.25 -4.06 4.00
C ILE A 44 -10.93 -4.39 3.31
N VAL A 45 -11.02 -5.13 2.21
CA VAL A 45 -9.94 -5.31 1.24
C VAL A 45 -10.42 -4.71 -0.08
N ARG A 46 -9.68 -3.76 -0.62
CA ARG A 46 -10.09 -3.00 -1.81
C ARG A 46 -8.96 -2.82 -2.79
N LEU A 47 -9.28 -2.90 -4.06
CA LEU A 47 -8.45 -2.40 -5.14
C LEU A 47 -9.04 -1.10 -5.67
N SER A 48 -8.23 -0.04 -5.63
CA SER A 48 -8.55 1.24 -6.26
C SER A 48 -7.77 1.36 -7.55
N LYS A 49 -8.46 1.41 -8.69
CA LYS A 49 -7.85 1.59 -10.01
C LYS A 49 -8.09 3.02 -10.46
N ILE A 50 -7.00 3.74 -10.70
CA ILE A 50 -7.01 5.16 -10.98
C ILE A 50 -6.29 5.40 -12.30
N GLU A 51 -6.90 6.19 -13.19
CA GLU A 51 -6.24 6.72 -14.36
C GLU A 51 -6.09 8.23 -14.19
N VAL A 52 -4.86 8.71 -14.30
CA VAL A 52 -4.49 10.11 -14.12
C VAL A 52 -4.27 10.75 -15.48
N TYR A 53 -4.68 12.00 -15.67
CA TYR A 53 -4.30 12.76 -16.87
C TYR A 53 -2.79 12.97 -16.89
N PRO A 54 -2.12 12.72 -18.04
CA PRO A 54 -0.64 12.76 -18.12
C PRO A 54 -0.01 14.06 -17.64
N GLN A 55 -0.65 15.19 -17.90
CA GLN A 55 -0.13 16.51 -17.49
C GLN A 55 -0.10 16.72 -15.96
N TYR A 56 -0.82 15.91 -15.21
CA TYR A 56 -0.88 16.00 -13.74
C TYR A 56 -0.15 14.88 -13.03
N LEU A 57 0.50 13.95 -13.75
CA LEU A 57 1.07 12.75 -13.16
C LEU A 57 2.03 13.06 -12.01
N ASP A 58 2.97 13.97 -12.20
CA ASP A 58 3.97 14.29 -11.17
C ASP A 58 3.34 14.92 -9.92
N GLU A 59 2.35 15.77 -10.10
CA GLU A 59 1.64 16.40 -9.00
C GLU A 59 0.76 15.38 -8.26
N TYR A 60 0.03 14.55 -9.01
CA TYR A 60 -0.77 13.46 -8.45
C TYR A 60 0.08 12.53 -7.57
N MET A 61 1.26 12.13 -8.05
CA MET A 61 2.17 11.23 -7.33
C MET A 61 2.60 11.81 -5.98
N LYS A 62 2.78 13.12 -5.88
CA LYS A 62 3.08 13.78 -4.59
C LYS A 62 1.92 13.66 -3.60
N TYR A 63 0.70 13.96 -4.04
CA TYR A 63 -0.50 13.79 -3.21
C TYR A 63 -0.72 12.35 -2.78
N ALA A 64 -0.59 11.41 -3.71
CA ALA A 64 -0.79 9.99 -3.44
C ALA A 64 0.25 9.43 -2.46
N THR A 65 1.51 9.83 -2.59
CA THR A 65 2.58 9.43 -1.66
C THR A 65 2.33 10.02 -0.27
N GLU A 66 2.00 11.31 -0.19
CA GLU A 66 1.74 11.97 1.09
C GLU A 66 0.57 11.32 1.85
N VAL A 67 -0.58 11.12 1.20
CA VAL A 67 -1.74 10.52 1.85
C VAL A 67 -1.47 9.09 2.30
N GLY A 68 -0.78 8.30 1.48
CA GLY A 68 -0.41 6.93 1.82
C GLY A 68 0.51 6.87 3.05
N GLU A 69 1.55 7.69 3.09
CA GLU A 69 2.48 7.75 4.21
C GLU A 69 1.79 8.22 5.50
N VAL A 70 1.03 9.31 5.45
CA VAL A 70 0.36 9.85 6.64
C VAL A 70 -0.65 8.84 7.17
N SER A 71 -1.45 8.24 6.30
CA SER A 71 -2.44 7.23 6.69
C SER A 71 -1.81 6.03 7.37
N LEU A 72 -0.74 5.46 6.79
CA LEU A 72 -0.05 4.32 7.38
C LEU A 72 0.63 4.67 8.71
N ARG A 73 1.16 5.88 8.84
CA ARG A 73 1.85 6.30 10.08
C ARG A 73 0.91 6.63 11.22
N THR A 74 -0.26 7.20 10.93
CA THR A 74 -1.10 7.82 11.97
C THR A 74 -2.41 7.10 12.23
N GLU A 75 -2.90 6.27 11.29
CA GLU A 75 -4.19 5.61 11.40
C GLU A 75 -4.03 4.13 11.77
N PRO A 76 -4.34 3.74 13.03
CA PRO A 76 -4.23 2.34 13.46
C PRO A 76 -5.09 1.36 12.66
N GLY A 77 -6.17 1.83 12.08
CA GLY A 77 -7.10 1.05 11.28
C GLY A 77 -6.77 0.95 9.79
N VAL A 78 -5.80 1.72 9.29
CA VAL A 78 -5.29 1.58 7.92
C VAL A 78 -4.16 0.57 7.95
N LEU A 79 -4.41 -0.63 7.42
CA LEU A 79 -3.49 -1.76 7.53
C LEU A 79 -2.56 -1.87 6.32
N THR A 80 -3.09 -1.62 5.12
CA THR A 80 -2.36 -1.66 3.86
C THR A 80 -2.75 -0.47 3.00
N MET A 81 -1.76 0.14 2.38
CA MET A 81 -1.95 1.14 1.34
C MET A 81 -0.77 1.04 0.37
N TYR A 82 -0.84 0.03 -0.49
CA TYR A 82 0.23 -0.33 -1.40
C TYR A 82 -0.13 0.11 -2.82
N ALA A 83 0.47 1.21 -3.24
CA ALA A 83 0.23 1.82 -4.55
C ALA A 83 1.32 1.41 -5.54
N VAL A 84 0.90 1.02 -6.74
CA VAL A 84 1.77 0.68 -7.86
C VAL A 84 1.27 1.35 -9.12
N SER A 85 2.16 1.65 -10.07
CA SER A 85 1.81 2.11 -11.40
C SER A 85 2.31 1.16 -12.47
N GLU A 86 1.62 1.10 -13.61
CA GLU A 86 2.08 0.31 -14.75
C GLU A 86 3.38 0.91 -15.32
N LYS A 87 4.38 0.07 -15.58
CA LYS A 87 5.65 0.54 -16.18
C LYS A 87 5.46 1.13 -17.57
N GLU A 88 4.59 0.52 -18.37
CA GLU A 88 4.31 0.95 -19.76
C GLU A 88 3.39 2.18 -19.81
N ASN A 89 2.57 2.39 -18.78
CA ASN A 89 1.69 3.54 -18.67
C ASN A 89 1.58 4.02 -17.21
N PRO A 90 2.51 4.86 -16.75
CA PRO A 90 2.54 5.33 -15.36
C PRO A 90 1.29 6.09 -14.91
N CYS A 91 0.45 6.54 -15.84
CA CYS A 91 -0.82 7.20 -15.51
C CYS A 91 -1.87 6.22 -14.96
N LYS A 92 -1.65 4.91 -15.08
CA LYS A 92 -2.49 3.88 -14.49
C LYS A 92 -1.92 3.41 -13.18
N VAL A 93 -2.62 3.75 -12.11
CA VAL A 93 -2.25 3.45 -10.73
C VAL A 93 -3.25 2.47 -10.14
N THR A 94 -2.74 1.45 -9.45
CA THR A 94 -3.57 0.52 -8.67
C THR A 94 -3.11 0.56 -7.22
N ILE A 95 -4.05 0.69 -6.30
CA ILE A 95 -3.77 0.70 -4.86
C ILE A 95 -4.47 -0.50 -4.24
N LEU A 96 -3.71 -1.35 -3.56
CA LEU A 96 -4.27 -2.34 -2.64
C LEU A 96 -4.43 -1.67 -1.28
N GLU A 97 -5.66 -1.59 -0.83
CA GLU A 97 -6.03 -0.97 0.43
C GLU A 97 -6.66 -2.00 1.35
N THR A 98 -6.25 -2.04 2.62
CA THR A 98 -6.93 -2.82 3.63
C THR A 98 -7.16 -2.01 4.88
N TYR A 99 -8.38 -2.13 5.43
CA TYR A 99 -8.82 -1.44 6.63
C TYR A 99 -9.27 -2.46 7.67
N ALA A 100 -8.95 -2.18 8.92
CA ALA A 100 -9.25 -3.09 10.03
C ALA A 100 -10.76 -3.33 10.22
N SER A 101 -11.60 -2.36 9.87
CA SER A 101 -13.06 -2.40 10.01
C SER A 101 -13.71 -1.36 9.11
N CYS A 102 -15.03 -1.42 8.95
CA CYS A 102 -15.81 -0.36 8.31
C CYS A 102 -15.61 0.99 9.02
N GLU A 103 -15.60 1.01 10.35
CA GLU A 103 -15.36 2.23 11.13
C GLU A 103 -13.98 2.83 10.81
N ALA A 104 -12.94 1.99 10.66
CA ALA A 104 -11.61 2.46 10.28
C ALA A 104 -11.59 3.13 8.90
N TYR A 105 -12.33 2.58 7.96
CA TYR A 105 -12.49 3.18 6.64
C TYR A 105 -13.24 4.53 6.71
N GLU A 106 -14.33 4.61 7.47
CA GLU A 106 -15.08 5.85 7.65
C GLU A 106 -14.20 6.96 8.26
N LYS A 107 -13.40 6.62 9.26
CA LYS A 107 -12.42 7.54 9.85
C LYS A 107 -11.37 7.99 8.84
N HIS A 108 -10.87 7.06 8.02
CA HIS A 108 -9.90 7.38 6.98
C HIS A 108 -10.43 8.41 5.99
N ILE A 109 -11.60 8.16 5.41
CA ILE A 109 -12.18 9.09 4.42
C ILE A 109 -12.60 10.44 5.01
N ALA A 110 -12.85 10.50 6.31
CA ALA A 110 -13.14 11.74 7.03
C ALA A 110 -11.89 12.49 7.48
N SER A 111 -10.70 11.89 7.38
CA SER A 111 -9.45 12.48 7.83
C SER A 111 -9.05 13.71 7.00
N GLU A 112 -8.33 14.63 7.64
CA GLU A 112 -7.86 15.85 6.98
C GLU A 112 -6.93 15.53 5.80
N HIS A 113 -6.01 14.59 5.97
CA HIS A 113 -5.07 14.19 4.91
C HIS A 113 -5.77 13.50 3.73
N PHE A 114 -6.80 12.68 3.98
CA PHE A 114 -7.59 12.10 2.88
C PHE A 114 -8.38 13.18 2.14
N GLN A 115 -9.02 14.10 2.84
CA GLN A 115 -9.77 15.20 2.23
C GLN A 115 -8.86 16.12 1.41
N LYS A 116 -7.66 16.41 1.91
CA LYS A 116 -6.63 17.15 1.15
C LYS A 116 -6.30 16.43 -0.16
N TYR A 117 -6.03 15.13 -0.09
CA TYR A 117 -5.76 14.31 -1.27
C TYR A 117 -6.94 14.33 -2.24
N LYS A 118 -8.14 14.01 -1.77
CA LYS A 118 -9.34 13.92 -2.59
C LYS A 118 -9.64 15.22 -3.31
N GLN A 119 -9.66 16.33 -2.60
CA GLN A 119 -9.96 17.65 -3.17
C GLN A 119 -8.84 18.15 -4.08
N GLY A 120 -7.59 17.94 -3.69
CA GLY A 120 -6.43 18.36 -4.47
C GLY A 120 -6.26 17.60 -5.79
N THR A 121 -6.70 16.34 -5.86
CA THR A 121 -6.52 15.48 -7.04
C THR A 121 -7.76 15.31 -7.91
N LEU A 122 -8.90 15.85 -7.52
CA LEU A 122 -10.17 15.63 -8.23
C LEU A 122 -10.10 15.94 -9.73
N HIS A 123 -9.45 17.04 -10.09
CA HIS A 123 -9.28 17.46 -11.50
C HIS A 123 -8.17 16.70 -12.24
N MET A 124 -7.33 15.96 -11.53
CA MET A 124 -6.21 15.20 -12.08
C MET A 124 -6.62 13.79 -12.49
N VAL A 125 -7.70 13.28 -11.92
CA VAL A 125 -8.17 11.89 -12.10
C VAL A 125 -9.14 11.83 -13.28
N LYS A 126 -8.76 11.03 -14.27
CA LYS A 126 -9.60 10.76 -15.44
C LYS A 126 -10.64 9.69 -15.14
N SER A 127 -10.27 8.66 -14.38
CA SER A 127 -11.18 7.60 -13.95
C SER A 127 -10.76 7.02 -12.60
N LEU A 128 -11.74 6.58 -11.83
CA LEU A 128 -11.56 5.88 -10.56
C LEU A 128 -12.55 4.73 -10.48
N VAL A 129 -12.04 3.53 -10.23
CA VAL A 129 -12.84 2.33 -9.98
C VAL A 129 -12.43 1.76 -8.63
N LEU A 130 -13.37 1.65 -7.71
CA LEU A 130 -13.22 1.00 -6.41
C LEU A 130 -13.82 -0.40 -6.49
N SER A 131 -13.03 -1.41 -6.16
CA SER A 131 -13.45 -2.82 -6.23
C SER A 131 -13.12 -3.52 -4.92
N ASP A 132 -14.16 -3.87 -4.16
CA ASP A 132 -14.01 -4.63 -2.93
C ASP A 132 -13.64 -6.09 -3.25
N GLN A 133 -12.71 -6.63 -2.48
CA GLN A 133 -12.10 -7.92 -2.72
C GLN A 133 -12.32 -8.85 -1.53
N THR A 134 -12.38 -10.14 -1.81
CA THR A 134 -12.36 -11.17 -0.78
C THR A 134 -11.02 -11.92 -0.86
N PRO A 135 -10.22 -11.97 0.23
CA PRO A 135 -9.01 -12.77 0.25
C PRO A 135 -9.31 -14.25 -0.06
N LEU A 136 -8.49 -14.88 -0.90
CA LEU A 136 -8.67 -16.29 -1.24
C LEU A 136 -8.45 -17.22 -0.04
N THR A 137 -7.52 -16.84 0.83
CA THR A 137 -7.26 -17.55 2.06
C THR A 137 -7.09 -16.58 3.22
N PRO A 138 -7.59 -16.92 4.44
CA PRO A 138 -7.37 -16.08 5.63
C PRO A 138 -5.91 -15.91 6.02
N ALA A 139 -5.04 -16.83 5.58
CA ALA A 139 -3.59 -16.77 5.84
C ALA A 139 -2.85 -15.83 4.89
N ASN A 140 -3.47 -15.44 3.75
CA ASN A 140 -2.89 -14.48 2.84
C ASN A 140 -2.99 -13.08 3.43
N ARG A 141 -2.00 -12.73 4.23
CA ARG A 141 -1.87 -11.41 4.84
C ARG A 141 -0.71 -10.68 4.20
N ILE A 142 -0.95 -9.45 3.80
CA ILE A 142 0.12 -8.52 3.53
C ILE A 142 0.47 -7.87 4.85
N ASN A 143 1.60 -8.29 5.41
CA ASN A 143 2.19 -7.56 6.52
C ASN A 143 2.87 -6.31 5.95
N ASN A 144 2.35 -5.16 6.27
CA ASN A 144 3.00 -3.90 5.99
C ASN A 144 4.13 -3.65 7.00
N PHE A 145 5.04 -4.62 7.12
CA PHE A 145 6.31 -4.46 7.82
C PHE A 145 6.25 -4.12 9.30
N ILE A 146 5.05 -4.04 9.91
CA ILE A 146 4.96 -3.45 11.22
C ILE A 146 3.89 -4.18 12.01
N GLN A 147 4.38 -4.98 12.88
CA GLN A 147 3.62 -5.47 14.03
C GLN A 147 3.94 -4.62 15.24
#